data_9a93bbfc97eea06481d1bc65851b7d3d
#
_entry.id   9a93bbfc97eea06481d1bc65851b7d3d
#
_cell.length_a   1.000
_cell.length_b   1.000
_cell.length_c   1.000
_cell.angle_alpha   90.00
_cell.angle_beta   90.00
_cell.angle_gamma   90.00
#
_symmetry.space_group_name_H-M   'P 1'
#
loop_
_entity.id
_entity.type
_entity.pdbx_description
1 polymer ?
#
loop_
_entity_poly.entity_id
_entity_poly.type
_entity_poly.pdbx_seq_one_letter_code
_entity_poly.pdbx_strand_id
1 'polypeptide(L)'
;MLESPPTSRDPGYPRLLGDVGGTNARWAWQAGPGDGPTHVRTLPAAEHASSAECIAAYLRTEGLGEPRRAAFGIATAVTGDRVQMTNHPWSFSITELQRTLGVQHLRVLNDF
;
A
#
# COMPACT_ATOMS: atom_id res chain seq x y z
N MET A 1 15.50 26.55 -17.86
CA MET A 1 15.18 25.96 -17.42
C MET A 1 15.08 25.21 -16.79
N LEU A 2 15.06 25.33 -16.47
CA LEU A 2 15.12 24.39 -15.84
C LEU A 2 14.38 23.34 -15.94
N GLU A 3 14.62 22.50 -16.13
CA GLU A 3 13.88 21.48 -16.14
C GLU A 3 13.77 20.62 -15.10
N SER A 4 12.81 20.30 -14.67
CA SER A 4 12.66 19.44 -13.59
C SER A 4 12.72 18.02 -14.01
N PRO A 5 13.18 17.12 -13.18
CA PRO A 5 13.21 15.71 -13.50
C PRO A 5 11.82 15.20 -13.81
N PRO A 6 11.63 14.43 -14.87
CA PRO A 6 10.32 13.92 -15.22
C PRO A 6 9.69 13.05 -14.13
N THR A 7 10.50 12.25 -13.43
CA THR A 7 9.96 11.34 -12.42
C THR A 7 9.30 12.06 -11.28
N SER A 8 9.79 13.23 -10.91
CA SER A 8 9.18 14.00 -9.83
C SER A 8 7.86 14.60 -10.25
N ARG A 9 7.56 14.55 -11.54
CA ARG A 9 6.35 15.10 -12.09
C ARG A 9 5.33 14.08 -12.49
N ASP A 10 5.69 12.80 -12.43
CA ASP A 10 4.75 11.77 -12.81
C ASP A 10 3.64 11.69 -11.77
N PRO A 11 2.38 11.95 -12.14
CA PRO A 11 1.29 12.04 -11.17
C PRO A 11 0.89 10.70 -10.56
N GLY A 12 1.37 9.60 -11.12
CA GLY A 12 1.04 8.28 -10.58
C GLY A 12 2.09 7.71 -9.66
N TYR A 13 3.17 8.44 -9.37
CA TYR A 13 4.28 7.93 -8.58
C TYR A 13 4.68 8.91 -7.49
N PRO A 14 5.31 8.43 -6.41
CA PRO A 14 5.67 7.02 -6.14
C PRO A 14 4.45 6.18 -5.76
N ARG A 15 4.60 4.86 -5.91
CA ARG A 15 3.52 3.92 -5.60
C ARG A 15 3.88 3.01 -4.44
N LEU A 16 2.90 2.74 -3.60
CA LEU A 16 2.99 1.74 -2.56
C LEU A 16 2.36 0.46 -3.08
N LEU A 17 3.09 -0.64 -2.99
CA LEU A 17 2.60 -1.94 -3.41
C LEU A 17 2.48 -2.84 -2.19
N GLY A 18 1.47 -3.69 -2.16
CA GLY A 18 1.26 -4.57 -1.03
C GLY A 18 0.74 -5.93 -1.43
N ASP A 19 1.07 -6.91 -0.60
CA ASP A 19 0.59 -8.27 -0.71
C ASP A 19 0.27 -8.74 0.69
N VAL A 20 -1.03 -8.85 1.02
CA VAL A 20 -1.48 -9.12 2.38
C VAL A 20 -2.01 -10.53 2.45
N GLY A 21 -1.30 -11.38 3.16
CA GLY A 21 -1.70 -12.76 3.38
C GLY A 21 -2.32 -12.94 4.76
N GLY A 22 -2.48 -14.19 5.17
CA GLY A 22 -3.14 -14.52 6.42
C GLY A 22 -2.36 -14.11 7.66
N THR A 23 -1.03 -14.10 7.59
CA THR A 23 -0.18 -13.78 8.75
C THR A 23 0.73 -12.60 8.52
N ASN A 24 1.08 -12.32 7.28
CA ASN A 24 2.08 -11.30 6.96
C ASN A 24 1.57 -10.34 5.91
N ALA A 25 2.02 -9.11 6.02
CA ALA A 25 1.83 -8.10 5.01
C ALA A 25 3.18 -7.74 4.41
N ARG A 26 3.29 -7.80 3.11
CA ARG A 26 4.53 -7.51 2.40
C ARG A 26 4.35 -6.23 1.62
N TRP A 27 5.22 -5.27 1.88
CA TRP A 27 5.13 -3.94 1.27
C TRP A 27 6.35 -3.67 0.42
N ALA A 28 6.15 -2.87 -0.61
CA ALA A 28 7.23 -2.46 -1.49
C ALA A 28 6.93 -1.06 -2.01
N TRP A 29 7.95 -0.45 -2.60
CA TRP A 29 7.91 0.93 -3.05
C TRP A 29 8.37 1.00 -4.49
N GLN A 30 7.63 1.69 -5.33
CA GLN A 30 8.02 1.93 -6.71
C GLN A 30 8.15 3.43 -6.91
N ALA A 31 9.39 3.89 -7.08
CA ALA A 31 9.68 5.32 -7.09
C ALA A 31 9.20 6.01 -8.35
N GLY A 32 9.29 5.34 -9.50
CA GLY A 32 8.90 5.95 -10.76
C GLY A 32 8.56 4.91 -11.81
N PRO A 33 8.08 5.36 -12.98
CA PRO A 33 7.74 4.45 -14.07
C PRO A 33 8.98 3.73 -14.57
N GLY A 34 8.85 2.44 -14.79
CA GLY A 34 9.97 1.63 -15.22
C GLY A 34 10.88 1.15 -14.12
N ASP A 35 10.73 1.67 -12.89
CA ASP A 35 11.52 1.20 -11.77
C ASP A 35 10.91 -0.08 -11.22
N GLY A 36 11.76 -0.99 -10.77
CA GLY A 36 11.29 -2.16 -10.07
C GLY A 36 10.94 -1.83 -8.63
N PRO A 37 10.29 -2.77 -7.92
CA PRO A 37 9.99 -2.57 -6.51
C PRO A 37 11.26 -2.51 -5.68
N THR A 38 11.27 -1.59 -4.72
CA THR A 38 12.36 -1.44 -3.76
C THR A 38 11.79 -1.42 -2.36
N HIS A 39 12.65 -1.39 -1.36
CA HIS A 39 12.25 -1.35 0.04
C HIS A 39 11.26 -2.45 0.39
N VAL A 40 11.49 -3.66 -0.12
CA VAL A 40 10.60 -4.79 0.13
C VAL A 40 10.74 -5.24 1.57
N ARG A 41 9.62 -5.24 2.33
CA ARG A 41 9.60 -5.67 3.72
C ARG A 41 8.36 -6.49 4.00
N THR A 42 8.53 -7.51 4.82
CA THR A 42 7.44 -8.33 5.30
C THR A 42 7.25 -8.05 6.78
N LEU A 43 6.03 -7.65 7.15
CA LEU A 43 5.69 -7.33 8.54
C LEU A 43 4.60 -8.26 9.03
N PRO A 44 4.71 -8.75 10.28
CA PRO A 44 3.64 -9.59 10.84
C PRO A 44 2.37 -8.76 11.05
N ALA A 45 1.26 -9.24 10.51
CA ALA A 45 0.01 -8.50 10.61
C ALA A 45 -0.47 -8.37 12.06
N ALA A 46 -0.20 -9.38 12.88
CA ALA A 46 -0.66 -9.38 14.25
C ALA A 46 0.00 -8.30 15.12
N GLU A 47 1.11 -7.73 14.65
CA GLU A 47 1.81 -6.67 15.39
C GLU A 47 1.25 -5.28 15.11
N HIS A 48 0.27 -5.18 14.24
CA HIS A 48 -0.32 -3.90 13.88
C HIS A 48 -1.84 -3.99 13.97
N ALA A 49 -2.45 -2.99 14.56
CA ALA A 49 -3.90 -3.02 14.81
C ALA A 49 -4.71 -2.92 13.52
N SER A 50 -4.15 -2.31 12.48
CA SER A 50 -4.87 -2.10 11.23
C SER A 50 -3.90 -2.04 10.07
N SER A 51 -4.44 -2.16 8.86
CA SER A 51 -3.63 -2.01 7.65
C SER A 51 -3.01 -0.61 7.59
N ALA A 52 -3.76 0.41 7.97
CA ALA A 52 -3.26 1.79 7.97
C ALA A 52 -2.06 1.94 8.91
N GLU A 53 -2.14 1.33 10.10
CA GLU A 53 -1.03 1.41 11.05
C GLU A 53 0.19 0.65 10.57
N CYS A 54 -0.03 -0.50 9.93
CA CYS A 54 1.07 -1.28 9.38
C CYS A 54 1.77 -0.51 8.26
N ILE A 55 1.02 0.11 7.37
CA ILE A 55 1.58 0.91 6.29
C ILE A 55 2.34 2.11 6.86
N ALA A 56 1.78 2.78 7.85
CA ALA A 56 2.45 3.93 8.47
C ALA A 56 3.79 3.52 9.09
N ALA A 57 3.81 2.38 9.77
CA ALA A 57 5.04 1.86 10.34
C ALA A 57 6.06 1.53 9.25
N TYR A 58 5.62 0.93 8.17
CA TYR A 58 6.48 0.60 7.05
C TYR A 58 7.11 1.86 6.44
N LEU A 59 6.29 2.86 6.14
CA LEU A 59 6.78 4.10 5.53
C LEU A 59 7.77 4.82 6.44
N ARG A 60 7.48 4.87 7.73
CA ARG A 60 8.34 5.51 8.70
C ARG A 60 9.67 4.79 8.85
N THR A 61 9.62 3.47 8.95
CA THR A 61 10.83 2.67 9.14
C THR A 61 11.75 2.76 7.94
N GLU A 62 11.18 2.80 6.74
CA GLU A 62 11.95 2.87 5.51
C GLU A 62 12.32 4.30 5.11
N GLY A 63 11.84 5.28 5.85
CA GLY A 63 12.16 6.68 5.55
C GLY A 63 11.52 7.17 4.27
N LEU A 64 10.34 6.66 3.94
CA LEU A 64 9.66 7.00 2.70
C LEU A 64 8.61 8.09 2.94
N GLY A 65 8.35 8.87 1.91
CA GLY A 65 7.33 9.90 1.97
C GLY A 65 5.94 9.33 1.67
N GLU A 66 5.06 10.20 1.25
CA GLU A 66 3.68 9.81 0.96
C GLU A 66 3.58 9.26 -0.46
N PRO A 67 2.97 8.10 -0.64
CA PRO A 67 2.74 7.59 -1.98
C PRO A 67 1.62 8.37 -2.67
N ARG A 68 1.68 8.41 -3.98
CA ARG A 68 0.60 9.01 -4.77
C ARG A 68 -0.50 8.00 -5.07
N ARG A 69 -0.12 6.75 -5.27
CA ARG A 69 -1.05 5.65 -5.53
C ARG A 69 -0.63 4.43 -4.76
N ALA A 70 -1.58 3.54 -4.57
CA ALA A 70 -1.31 2.29 -3.88
C ALA A 70 -2.12 1.16 -4.51
N ALA A 71 -1.55 -0.05 -4.49
CA ALA A 71 -2.22 -1.23 -4.99
C ALA A 71 -1.86 -2.41 -4.09
N PHE A 72 -2.88 -3.12 -3.62
CA PHE A 72 -2.69 -4.26 -2.73
C PHE A 72 -3.36 -5.50 -3.30
N GLY A 73 -2.64 -6.63 -3.26
CA GLY A 73 -3.27 -7.93 -3.41
C GLY A 73 -3.62 -8.45 -2.04
N ILE A 74 -4.79 -9.02 -1.88
CA ILE A 74 -5.21 -9.60 -0.61
C ILE A 74 -5.75 -11.00 -0.81
N ALA A 75 -5.44 -11.86 0.15
CA ALA A 75 -5.87 -13.27 0.12
C ALA A 75 -7.28 -13.42 0.70
N THR A 76 -8.21 -12.63 0.21
CA THR A 76 -9.62 -12.73 0.59
C THR A 76 -10.45 -12.12 -0.53
N ALA A 77 -11.74 -12.47 -0.56
CA ALA A 77 -12.63 -11.90 -1.56
C ALA A 77 -12.83 -10.41 -1.33
N VAL A 78 -12.79 -9.65 -2.42
CA VAL A 78 -13.03 -8.21 -2.36
C VAL A 78 -14.36 -7.95 -3.05
N THR A 79 -15.36 -7.61 -2.25
CA THR A 79 -16.70 -7.34 -2.75
C THR A 79 -17.17 -6.01 -2.17
N GLY A 80 -17.35 -5.02 -3.02
CA GLY A 80 -17.75 -3.70 -2.55
C GLY A 80 -16.59 -2.97 -1.85
N ASP A 81 -16.93 -2.06 -0.97
CA ASP A 81 -15.94 -1.17 -0.33
C ASP A 81 -15.32 -1.77 0.93
N ARG A 82 -15.99 -2.72 1.57
CA ARG A 82 -15.53 -3.26 2.84
C ARG A 82 -14.75 -4.55 2.63
N VAL A 83 -13.53 -4.59 3.16
CA VAL A 83 -12.69 -5.77 3.12
C VAL A 83 -12.63 -6.35 4.53
N GLN A 84 -13.02 -7.60 4.67
CA GLN A 84 -12.97 -8.32 5.94
C GLN A 84 -12.10 -9.55 5.73
N MET A 85 -10.96 -9.60 6.36
CA MET A 85 -10.03 -10.70 6.17
C MET A 85 -10.33 -11.83 7.15
N THR A 86 -10.36 -13.06 6.61
CA THR A 86 -10.67 -14.24 7.40
C THR A 86 -9.49 -14.59 8.31
N ASN A 87 -9.78 -14.84 9.59
CA ASN A 87 -8.74 -15.20 10.57
C ASN A 87 -7.61 -14.18 10.63
N HIS A 88 -7.97 -12.91 10.48
CA HIS A 88 -7.01 -11.84 10.40
C HIS A 88 -7.58 -10.66 11.17
N PRO A 89 -6.73 -9.89 11.88
CA PRO A 89 -7.24 -8.76 12.68
C PRO A 89 -7.77 -7.60 11.86
N TRP A 90 -7.48 -7.56 10.57
CA TRP A 90 -7.78 -6.38 9.78
C TRP A 90 -9.12 -6.46 9.08
N SER A 91 -9.84 -5.34 9.15
CA SER A 91 -11.06 -5.11 8.41
C SER A 91 -11.06 -3.63 8.07
N PHE A 92 -11.34 -3.26 6.84
CA PHE A 92 -11.24 -1.85 6.47
C PHE A 92 -12.14 -1.50 5.30
N SER A 93 -12.47 -0.22 5.20
CA SER A 93 -13.13 0.36 4.05
C SER A 93 -12.05 0.84 3.09
N ILE A 94 -12.17 0.46 1.83
CA ILE A 94 -11.21 0.87 0.80
C ILE A 94 -11.21 2.40 0.66
N THR A 95 -12.40 3.00 0.65
CA THR A 95 -12.54 4.45 0.55
C THR A 95 -11.88 5.16 1.73
N GLU A 96 -12.11 4.65 2.94
CA GLU A 96 -11.53 5.26 4.13
C GLU A 96 -10.02 5.09 4.16
N LEU A 97 -9.52 3.92 3.75
CA LEU A 97 -8.09 3.69 3.72
C LEU A 97 -7.42 4.59 2.69
N GLN A 98 -8.04 4.78 1.55
CA GLN A 98 -7.53 5.69 0.53
C GLN A 98 -7.39 7.10 1.10
N ARG A 99 -8.39 7.55 1.84
CA ARG A 99 -8.39 8.88 2.46
C ARG A 99 -7.32 8.97 3.53
N THR A 100 -7.20 7.95 4.37
CA THR A 100 -6.21 7.93 5.44
C THR A 100 -4.79 7.95 4.90
N LEU A 101 -4.54 7.23 3.82
CA LEU A 101 -3.21 7.21 3.20
C LEU A 101 -2.93 8.47 2.40
N GLY A 102 -3.95 9.23 2.03
CA GLY A 102 -3.78 10.43 1.23
C GLY A 102 -3.42 10.13 -0.22
N VAL A 103 -3.67 8.92 -0.70
CA VAL A 103 -3.34 8.56 -2.07
C VAL A 103 -4.45 8.98 -3.01
N GLN A 104 -4.08 9.27 -4.25
CA GLN A 104 -5.05 9.64 -5.28
C GLN A 104 -5.90 8.45 -5.70
N HIS A 105 -5.33 7.26 -5.59
CA HIS A 105 -6.00 6.04 -6.02
C HIS A 105 -5.51 4.87 -5.20
N LEU A 106 -6.44 4.08 -4.69
CA LEU A 106 -6.13 2.85 -4.00
C LEU A 106 -6.87 1.72 -4.70
N ARG A 107 -6.13 0.71 -5.13
CA ARG A 107 -6.68 -0.45 -5.78
C ARG A 107 -6.44 -1.67 -4.91
N VAL A 108 -7.50 -2.39 -4.61
CA VAL A 108 -7.42 -3.60 -3.80
C VAL A 108 -7.93 -4.76 -4.64
N LEU A 109 -7.10 -5.76 -4.82
CA LEU A 109 -7.38 -6.88 -5.70
C LEU A 109 -7.41 -8.18 -4.91
N ASN A 110 -8.27 -9.09 -5.36
CA ASN A 110 -8.28 -10.44 -4.83
C ASN A 110 -7.07 -11.19 -5.38
N ASP A 111 -6.30 -11.79 -4.49
CA ASP A 111 -5.03 -12.40 -4.82
C ASP A 111 -5.11 -13.94 -4.86
N PHE A 112 -6.26 -14.49 -5.09
CA PHE A 112 -6.36 -15.95 -5.22
C PHE A 112 -6.24 -16.39 -6.68
#